data_59a5dd47212c5411d63b11bce6a9f2fe
#
_entry.id   59a5dd47212c5411d63b11bce6a9f2fe
#
_cell.length_a   1.000
_cell.length_b   1.000
_cell.length_c   1.000
_cell.angle_alpha   90.00
_cell.angle_beta   90.00
_cell.angle_gamma   90.00
#
_symmetry.space_group_name_H-M   'P 1'
#
loop_
_entity.id
_entity.type
_entity.pdbx_description
1 polymer ?
#
loop_
_entity_poly.entity_id
_entity_poly.type
_entity_poly.pdbx_seq_one_letter_code
_entity_poly.pdbx_strand_id
1 'polypeptide(L)'
;MSLRHTIRSAPARAAGLVGAAALTLVAGATVTAQASAYHSTVLYTESDAAAAQGGNAVLAFRAQSDYVIPFASFATGGDGTGTALASQGALALADSGQRLVAVNAGSNTVSAFAVESDGNLRLLDTAPSGGTDPISVTVWGQLVEVLNAGNNTVSGLWLGDGGLHPLPIADASASLSAGASSPEQVSFTPDGSRLVVTEKGSSTIDTFTVAADGGLGTAVTTPATGAAPYGFGFDAAGDLVVSDAAGGPAGTAAVTTYRVKGNGMLAPISYVADGQDAACWLIVNAAGNRAYTANAASGTISSYDVGAFGHLTLRASVAATTGGHPVDFAIAGSTLYDLVSPQGEIATAPIYPDGNLGTVTLPVTGLPASATGLVAVTP
;
A
#
# COMPACT_ATOMS: atom_id res chain seq x y z
N MET A 1 37.80 -33.84 67.53
CA MET A 1 37.40 -33.06 68.69
C MET A 1 35.96 -32.65 68.37
N SER A 2 34.93 -33.46 68.79
CA SER A 2 34.29 -33.45 70.16
C SER A 2 33.63 -32.09 70.40
N LEU A 3 32.37 -31.91 70.64
CA LEU A 3 31.28 -32.56 71.37
C LEU A 3 29.96 -31.87 70.91
N ARG A 4 28.86 -32.53 70.59
CA ARG A 4 27.81 -32.99 71.56
C ARG A 4 27.21 -31.85 72.45
N HIS A 5 25.91 -31.57 72.46
CA HIS A 5 24.78 -32.20 73.14
C HIS A 5 23.59 -31.24 73.06
N THR A 6 22.41 -31.48 73.06
CA THR A 6 21.38 -32.45 73.37
C THR A 6 20.07 -31.68 73.64
N ILE A 7 19.00 -32.05 73.08
CA ILE A 7 17.68 -32.51 73.56
C ILE A 7 17.00 -31.73 74.75
N ARG A 8 15.74 -31.34 74.53
CA ARG A 8 14.49 -31.73 75.21
C ARG A 8 13.42 -30.67 75.02
N SER A 9 12.31 -30.99 74.53
CA SER A 9 11.08 -31.71 74.99
C SER A 9 9.93 -30.74 75.25
N ALA A 10 8.81 -31.09 74.62
CA ALA A 10 7.46 -30.55 74.77
C ALA A 10 6.94 -30.74 76.22
N PRO A 11 5.72 -30.40 76.63
CA PRO A 11 4.45 -30.25 75.83
C PRO A 11 3.53 -29.11 76.37
N ALA A 12 2.36 -28.88 75.76
CA ALA A 12 1.07 -29.00 76.46
C ALA A 12 -0.08 -28.31 75.66
N ARG A 13 -1.13 -29.02 75.65
CA ARG A 13 -2.46 -28.78 75.08
C ARG A 13 -3.17 -27.55 75.67
N ALA A 14 -3.98 -26.88 74.89
CA ALA A 14 -5.28 -26.36 75.30
C ALA A 14 -6.27 -26.37 74.17
N ALA A 15 -7.38 -27.01 74.38
CA ALA A 15 -8.54 -27.06 73.52
C ALA A 15 -9.39 -25.80 73.75
N GLY A 16 -10.11 -25.41 72.70
CA GLY A 16 -11.20 -24.49 72.93
C GLY A 16 -11.80 -23.80 71.74
N LEU A 17 -12.99 -24.23 71.43
CA LEU A 17 -14.13 -23.54 70.82
C LEU A 17 -14.26 -23.44 69.30
N VAL A 18 -15.22 -24.22 68.82
CA VAL A 18 -15.92 -24.16 67.53
C VAL A 18 -16.70 -22.89 67.51
N GLY A 19 -16.37 -22.05 66.45
CA GLY A 19 -17.17 -20.95 66.05
C GLY A 19 -17.54 -21.19 64.53
N ALA A 20 -18.76 -21.60 64.29
CA ALA A 20 -19.30 -21.70 62.90
C ALA A 20 -19.49 -20.30 62.34
N ALA A 21 -18.58 -19.88 61.48
CA ALA A 21 -18.79 -18.69 60.64
C ALA A 21 -19.42 -19.13 59.33
N ALA A 22 -20.66 -18.69 59.13
CA ALA A 22 -21.37 -18.86 57.86
C ALA A 22 -20.62 -18.12 56.74
N LEU A 23 -20.08 -18.86 55.77
CA LEU A 23 -19.55 -18.32 54.52
C LEU A 23 -20.75 -17.92 53.66
N THR A 24 -21.07 -16.64 53.60
CA THR A 24 -21.91 -16.07 52.54
C THR A 24 -21.16 -16.14 51.25
N LEU A 25 -21.55 -17.04 50.34
CA LEU A 25 -21.14 -16.98 48.94
C LEU A 25 -21.66 -15.66 48.31
N VAL A 26 -20.78 -14.71 48.13
CA VAL A 26 -21.00 -13.62 47.22
C VAL A 26 -20.84 -14.24 45.83
N ALA A 27 -21.97 -14.35 45.08
CA ALA A 27 -21.95 -14.70 43.69
C ALA A 27 -21.11 -13.65 42.96
N GLY A 28 -19.86 -14.01 42.64
CA GLY A 28 -19.00 -13.21 41.81
C GLY A 28 -19.65 -13.09 40.41
N ALA A 29 -20.08 -11.88 40.07
CA ALA A 29 -20.38 -11.56 38.69
C ALA A 29 -19.09 -11.81 37.90
N THR A 30 -19.08 -12.84 37.07
CA THR A 30 -18.07 -13.00 36.05
C THR A 30 -18.23 -11.83 35.07
N VAL A 31 -17.42 -10.80 35.26
CA VAL A 31 -17.20 -9.81 34.19
C VAL A 31 -16.48 -10.59 33.10
N THR A 32 -17.24 -11.07 32.14
CA THR A 32 -16.69 -11.44 30.85
C THR A 32 -16.15 -10.14 30.26
N ALA A 33 -14.84 -9.93 30.38
CA ALA A 33 -14.15 -8.97 29.57
C ALA A 33 -14.42 -9.41 28.11
N GLN A 34 -15.38 -8.76 27.47
CA GLN A 34 -15.41 -8.75 26.03
C GLN A 34 -14.08 -8.09 25.64
N ALA A 35 -13.12 -8.91 25.24
CA ALA A 35 -12.03 -8.45 24.43
C ALA A 35 -12.73 -7.88 23.18
N SER A 36 -12.88 -6.56 23.14
CA SER A 36 -13.12 -5.88 21.88
C SER A 36 -12.00 -6.39 20.99
N ALA A 37 -12.35 -7.12 19.94
CA ALA A 37 -11.42 -7.43 18.88
C ALA A 37 -10.99 -6.06 18.35
N TYR A 38 -9.88 -5.55 18.84
CA TYR A 38 -9.20 -4.42 18.24
C TYR A 38 -8.77 -4.93 16.87
N HIS A 39 -9.55 -4.60 15.85
CA HIS A 39 -9.13 -4.81 14.48
C HIS A 39 -7.90 -3.94 14.27
N SER A 40 -6.73 -4.53 14.46
CA SER A 40 -5.47 -3.84 14.19
C SER A 40 -5.31 -3.71 12.68
N THR A 41 -4.98 -2.53 12.21
CA THR A 41 -4.55 -2.34 10.83
C THR A 41 -3.35 -3.23 10.55
N VAL A 42 -3.34 -3.89 9.41
CA VAL A 42 -2.19 -4.64 8.91
C VAL A 42 -1.65 -3.91 7.69
N LEU A 43 -0.34 -3.68 7.70
CA LEU A 43 0.39 -3.14 6.56
C LEU A 43 1.10 -4.28 5.84
N TYR A 44 1.13 -4.23 4.52
CA TYR A 44 1.92 -5.11 3.68
C TYR A 44 2.81 -4.28 2.76
N THR A 45 4.07 -4.66 2.68
CA THR A 45 5.04 -4.20 1.67
C THR A 45 5.79 -5.41 1.13
N GLU A 46 6.33 -5.35 -0.05
CA GLU A 46 7.13 -6.46 -0.55
C GLU A 46 8.63 -6.16 -0.45
N SER A 47 9.43 -7.22 -0.32
CA SER A 47 10.87 -7.12 -0.18
C SER A 47 11.58 -6.81 -1.48
N ASP A 48 10.95 -7.13 -2.60
CA ASP A 48 11.54 -7.19 -3.95
C ASP A 48 12.92 -7.88 -3.98
N ALA A 49 13.09 -8.90 -3.12
CA ALA A 49 14.33 -9.64 -3.02
C ALA A 49 14.52 -10.55 -4.24
N ALA A 50 15.71 -10.50 -4.85
CA ALA A 50 16.07 -11.38 -5.95
C ALA A 50 16.25 -12.84 -5.49
N ALA A 51 16.26 -13.80 -6.43
CA ALA A 51 16.49 -15.22 -6.17
C ALA A 51 17.74 -15.49 -5.31
N ALA A 52 18.84 -14.76 -5.56
CA ALA A 52 20.08 -14.88 -4.78
C ALA A 52 19.94 -14.41 -3.31
N GLN A 53 18.89 -13.65 -3.00
CA GLN A 53 18.56 -13.14 -1.67
C GLN A 53 17.44 -13.95 -0.97
N GLY A 54 16.95 -15.02 -1.61
CA GLY A 54 15.91 -15.90 -1.07
C GLY A 54 14.55 -15.77 -1.75
N GLY A 55 14.43 -14.95 -2.78
CA GLY A 55 13.19 -14.70 -3.51
C GLY A 55 12.32 -13.62 -2.87
N ASN A 56 11.30 -13.17 -3.61
CA ASN A 56 10.41 -12.10 -3.16
C ASN A 56 9.46 -12.56 -2.05
N ALA A 57 9.14 -11.66 -1.14
CA ALA A 57 8.25 -11.92 -0.01
C ALA A 57 7.41 -10.68 0.33
N VAL A 58 6.18 -10.90 0.77
CA VAL A 58 5.36 -9.87 1.40
C VAL A 58 5.69 -9.82 2.89
N LEU A 59 6.11 -8.66 3.35
CA LEU A 59 6.42 -8.35 4.74
C LEU A 59 5.19 -7.74 5.40
N ALA A 60 4.80 -8.25 6.57
CA ALA A 60 3.56 -7.87 7.24
C ALA A 60 3.82 -7.25 8.61
N PHE A 61 3.09 -6.16 8.89
CA PHE A 61 3.22 -5.37 10.10
C PHE A 61 1.86 -5.12 10.73
N ARG A 62 1.78 -5.19 12.05
CA ARG A 62 0.60 -4.74 12.81
C ARG A 62 0.78 -3.29 13.20
N ALA A 63 -0.16 -2.45 12.78
CA ALA A 63 -0.20 -1.05 13.15
C ALA A 63 -1.29 -0.82 14.20
N GLN A 64 -0.92 -0.18 15.30
CA GLN A 64 -1.82 0.16 16.38
C GLN A 64 -1.42 1.52 16.95
N SER A 65 -2.30 2.53 16.78
CA SER A 65 -2.11 3.93 17.19
C SER A 65 -0.69 4.48 16.98
N ASP A 66 0.26 4.22 17.86
CA ASP A 66 1.56 4.89 17.90
C ASP A 66 2.72 3.98 17.50
N TYR A 67 2.47 2.70 17.16
CA TYR A 67 3.53 1.77 16.77
C TYR A 67 3.12 0.83 15.66
N VAL A 68 4.11 0.47 14.87
CA VAL A 68 4.05 -0.52 13.81
C VAL A 68 5.11 -1.58 14.13
N ILE A 69 4.70 -2.84 14.21
CA ILE A 69 5.60 -3.94 14.53
C ILE A 69 5.55 -5.03 13.47
N PRO A 70 6.71 -5.53 12.98
CA PRO A 70 6.74 -6.66 12.08
C PRO A 70 6.20 -7.91 12.78
N PHE A 71 5.42 -8.73 12.07
CA PHE A 71 4.94 -9.98 12.65
C PHE A 71 5.13 -11.20 11.76
N ALA A 72 5.23 -11.03 10.44
CA ALA A 72 5.40 -12.15 9.51
C ALA A 72 6.05 -11.73 8.19
N SER A 73 6.52 -12.73 7.46
CA SER A 73 7.00 -12.63 6.07
C SER A 73 6.44 -13.82 5.31
N PHE A 74 5.90 -13.59 4.13
CA PHE A 74 5.24 -14.59 3.30
C PHE A 74 5.89 -14.65 1.92
N ALA A 75 6.52 -15.77 1.59
CA ALA A 75 7.13 -15.97 0.28
C ALA A 75 6.07 -15.84 -0.82
N THR A 76 6.37 -15.10 -1.87
CA THR A 76 5.48 -14.94 -3.04
C THR A 76 5.54 -16.15 -3.99
N GLY A 77 6.59 -16.94 -3.93
CA GLY A 77 6.87 -18.03 -4.90
C GLY A 77 7.52 -17.51 -6.19
N GLY A 78 7.78 -16.22 -6.29
CA GLY A 78 8.53 -15.57 -7.37
C GLY A 78 9.75 -14.82 -6.85
N ASP A 79 10.43 -14.12 -7.74
CA ASP A 79 11.66 -13.37 -7.44
C ASP A 79 11.44 -11.88 -7.75
N GLY A 80 11.97 -11.03 -6.88
CA GLY A 80 12.15 -9.61 -7.14
C GLY A 80 13.42 -9.31 -7.92
N THR A 81 13.68 -8.04 -8.15
CA THR A 81 14.90 -7.55 -8.85
C THR A 81 16.09 -7.43 -7.91
N GLY A 82 15.87 -7.32 -6.60
CA GLY A 82 16.89 -7.01 -5.59
C GLY A 82 17.15 -5.50 -5.43
N THR A 83 16.35 -4.66 -6.12
CA THR A 83 16.39 -3.18 -6.02
C THR A 83 14.94 -2.66 -5.96
N ALA A 84 14.69 -1.59 -5.20
CA ALA A 84 13.35 -1.03 -5.12
C ALA A 84 12.80 -0.66 -6.51
N LEU A 85 11.55 -1.06 -6.77
CA LEU A 85 10.86 -0.67 -7.99
C LEU A 85 10.54 0.83 -7.93
N ALA A 86 10.87 1.52 -9.00
CA ALA A 86 10.52 2.94 -9.14
C ALA A 86 9.11 3.07 -9.72
N SER A 87 8.11 2.54 -9.00
CA SER A 87 6.71 2.48 -9.44
C SER A 87 5.77 2.60 -8.25
N GLN A 88 4.51 2.88 -8.50
CA GLN A 88 3.43 2.82 -7.51
C GLN A 88 2.53 1.62 -7.78
N GLY A 89 2.08 0.96 -6.70
CA GLY A 89 1.13 -0.13 -6.81
C GLY A 89 1.76 -1.48 -7.12
N ALA A 90 2.97 -1.78 -6.58
CA ALA A 90 3.55 -3.11 -6.63
C ALA A 90 2.67 -4.16 -5.92
N LEU A 91 1.85 -3.71 -4.96
CA LEU A 91 0.82 -4.48 -4.26
C LEU A 91 -0.56 -3.90 -4.49
N ALA A 92 -1.59 -4.75 -4.63
CA ALA A 92 -2.99 -4.35 -4.69
C ALA A 92 -3.87 -5.24 -3.81
N LEU A 93 -4.76 -4.61 -3.03
CA LEU A 93 -5.80 -5.30 -2.29
C LEU A 93 -7.04 -5.49 -3.18
N ALA A 94 -7.70 -6.62 -3.03
CA ALA A 94 -8.93 -6.99 -3.72
C ALA A 94 -9.97 -7.53 -2.73
N ASP A 95 -11.23 -7.67 -3.17
CA ASP A 95 -12.33 -8.23 -2.39
C ASP A 95 -12.47 -7.57 -1.00
N SER A 96 -12.43 -6.24 -0.98
CA SER A 96 -12.49 -5.46 0.28
C SER A 96 -11.38 -5.84 1.27
N GLY A 97 -10.18 -6.17 0.76
CA GLY A 97 -9.03 -6.51 1.57
C GLY A 97 -8.88 -7.99 1.91
N GLN A 98 -9.76 -8.86 1.40
CA GLN A 98 -9.67 -10.32 1.62
C GLN A 98 -8.64 -11.00 0.72
N ARG A 99 -8.16 -10.32 -0.30
CA ARG A 99 -7.12 -10.78 -1.23
C ARG A 99 -6.05 -9.73 -1.39
N LEU A 100 -4.84 -10.20 -1.63
CA LEU A 100 -3.68 -9.37 -1.97
C LEU A 100 -3.02 -9.93 -3.23
N VAL A 101 -2.69 -9.06 -4.16
CA VAL A 101 -1.89 -9.40 -5.35
C VAL A 101 -0.57 -8.64 -5.29
N ALA A 102 0.53 -9.31 -5.60
CA ALA A 102 1.89 -8.76 -5.55
C ALA A 102 2.64 -9.06 -6.86
N VAL A 103 3.45 -8.14 -7.35
CA VAL A 103 4.30 -8.36 -8.51
C VAL A 103 5.60 -9.08 -8.11
N ASN A 104 6.22 -9.81 -9.03
CA ASN A 104 7.55 -10.40 -8.88
C ASN A 104 8.34 -10.04 -10.14
N ALA A 105 8.94 -8.86 -10.12
CA ALA A 105 9.54 -8.26 -11.31
C ALA A 105 10.70 -9.09 -11.87
N GLY A 106 11.51 -9.70 -10.98
CA GLY A 106 12.66 -10.52 -11.39
C GLY A 106 12.30 -11.85 -12.03
N SER A 107 11.13 -12.43 -11.72
CA SER A 107 10.66 -13.69 -12.33
C SER A 107 9.55 -13.51 -13.36
N ASN A 108 9.11 -12.28 -13.65
CA ASN A 108 8.01 -11.98 -14.57
C ASN A 108 6.70 -12.68 -14.18
N THR A 109 6.41 -12.71 -12.88
CA THR A 109 5.20 -13.34 -12.34
C THR A 109 4.43 -12.37 -11.43
N VAL A 110 3.20 -12.74 -11.09
CA VAL A 110 2.38 -12.11 -10.05
C VAL A 110 1.87 -13.19 -9.11
N SER A 111 1.71 -12.86 -7.84
CA SER A 111 1.27 -13.78 -6.81
C SER A 111 0.00 -13.29 -6.15
N ALA A 112 -0.94 -14.19 -5.91
CA ALA A 112 -2.18 -13.90 -5.21
C ALA A 112 -2.19 -14.60 -3.85
N PHE A 113 -2.68 -13.89 -2.84
CA PHE A 113 -2.84 -14.38 -1.48
C PHE A 113 -4.27 -14.22 -1.00
N ALA A 114 -4.72 -15.14 -0.15
CA ALA A 114 -5.85 -14.88 0.74
C ALA A 114 -5.32 -14.14 1.98
N VAL A 115 -6.03 -13.09 2.40
CA VAL A 115 -5.80 -12.37 3.65
C VAL A 115 -6.69 -13.02 4.70
N GLU A 116 -6.09 -13.64 5.70
CA GLU A 116 -6.79 -14.29 6.79
C GLU A 116 -7.24 -13.25 7.84
N SER A 117 -8.23 -13.59 8.65
CA SER A 117 -8.82 -12.66 9.65
C SER A 117 -7.84 -12.17 10.72
N ASP A 118 -6.68 -12.79 10.85
CA ASP A 118 -5.60 -12.38 11.73
C ASP A 118 -4.50 -11.59 10.99
N GLY A 119 -4.68 -11.31 9.71
CA GLY A 119 -3.73 -10.61 8.85
C GLY A 119 -2.60 -11.49 8.32
N ASN A 120 -2.61 -12.79 8.59
CA ASN A 120 -1.70 -13.71 7.91
C ASN A 120 -2.09 -13.83 6.43
N LEU A 121 -1.08 -14.11 5.58
CA LEU A 121 -1.29 -14.36 4.16
C LEU A 121 -1.12 -15.85 3.86
N ARG A 122 -2.03 -16.37 3.07
CA ARG A 122 -1.92 -17.71 2.50
C ARG A 122 -1.79 -17.59 0.98
N LEU A 123 -0.63 -17.97 0.48
CA LEU A 123 -0.39 -17.99 -0.97
C LEU A 123 -1.43 -18.89 -1.65
N LEU A 124 -2.12 -18.33 -2.65
CA LEU A 124 -3.09 -19.04 -3.47
C LEU A 124 -2.41 -19.58 -4.74
N ASP A 125 -1.67 -18.69 -5.42
CA ASP A 125 -1.06 -19.00 -6.70
C ASP A 125 0.06 -18.01 -7.03
N THR A 126 0.95 -18.43 -7.95
CA THR A 126 1.93 -17.58 -8.62
C THR A 126 1.88 -17.88 -10.10
N ALA A 127 1.51 -16.90 -10.92
CA ALA A 127 1.28 -17.04 -12.34
C ALA A 127 2.15 -16.07 -13.17
N PRO A 128 2.46 -16.38 -14.45
CA PRO A 128 3.10 -15.41 -15.34
C PRO A 128 2.32 -14.10 -15.42
N SER A 129 3.03 -12.98 -15.41
CA SER A 129 2.42 -11.63 -15.51
C SER A 129 1.82 -11.32 -16.89
N GLY A 130 2.14 -12.13 -17.90
CA GLY A 130 1.77 -11.87 -19.30
C GLY A 130 2.74 -10.94 -20.04
N GLY A 131 3.80 -10.48 -19.38
CA GLY A 131 4.85 -9.64 -19.94
C GLY A 131 6.18 -9.84 -19.23
N THR A 132 7.02 -8.80 -19.23
CA THR A 132 8.32 -8.80 -18.57
C THR A 132 8.46 -7.59 -17.65
N ASP A 133 9.14 -7.80 -16.52
CA ASP A 133 9.36 -6.76 -15.51
C ASP A 133 8.02 -6.14 -15.03
N PRO A 134 7.11 -6.94 -14.40
CA PRO A 134 5.88 -6.40 -13.83
C PRO A 134 6.22 -5.49 -12.65
N ILE A 135 5.71 -4.25 -12.67
CA ILE A 135 6.05 -3.22 -11.68
C ILE A 135 4.84 -2.65 -10.94
N SER A 136 3.63 -2.83 -11.48
CA SER A 136 2.41 -2.30 -10.88
C SER A 136 1.24 -3.22 -11.22
N VAL A 137 0.32 -3.38 -10.28
CA VAL A 137 -0.86 -4.24 -10.41
C VAL A 137 -2.09 -3.54 -9.85
N THR A 138 -3.24 -3.77 -10.48
CA THR A 138 -4.53 -3.25 -10.01
C THR A 138 -5.60 -4.32 -10.14
N VAL A 139 -6.65 -4.22 -9.33
CA VAL A 139 -7.74 -5.21 -9.31
C VAL A 139 -9.09 -4.52 -9.34
N TRP A 140 -10.00 -5.01 -10.19
CA TRP A 140 -11.41 -4.63 -10.23
C TRP A 140 -12.30 -5.87 -10.25
N GLY A 141 -13.01 -6.12 -9.14
CA GLY A 141 -13.69 -7.39 -8.95
C GLY A 141 -12.71 -8.56 -9.01
N GLN A 142 -12.85 -9.41 -10.01
CA GLN A 142 -11.95 -10.55 -10.23
C GLN A 142 -10.93 -10.29 -11.36
N LEU A 143 -10.98 -9.13 -12.00
CA LEU A 143 -10.05 -8.77 -13.06
C LEU A 143 -8.80 -8.15 -12.45
N VAL A 144 -7.64 -8.69 -12.80
CA VAL A 144 -6.32 -8.21 -12.39
C VAL A 144 -5.61 -7.71 -13.63
N GLU A 145 -5.12 -6.47 -13.60
CA GLU A 145 -4.32 -5.90 -14.68
C GLU A 145 -2.90 -5.60 -14.19
N VAL A 146 -1.92 -6.02 -14.96
CA VAL A 146 -0.50 -5.95 -14.63
C VAL A 146 0.23 -5.07 -15.63
N LEU A 147 0.95 -4.08 -15.13
CA LEU A 147 1.83 -3.22 -15.92
C LEU A 147 3.21 -3.87 -16.02
N ASN A 148 3.64 -4.19 -17.23
CA ASN A 148 4.92 -4.84 -17.53
C ASN A 148 5.86 -3.82 -18.18
N ALA A 149 6.80 -3.28 -17.41
CA ALA A 149 7.70 -2.21 -17.87
C ALA A 149 8.73 -2.70 -18.88
N GLY A 150 9.17 -3.96 -18.79
CA GLY A 150 10.22 -4.50 -19.65
C GLY A 150 9.82 -4.65 -21.10
N ASN A 151 8.53 -4.75 -21.42
CA ASN A 151 8.02 -4.80 -22.77
C ASN A 151 6.90 -3.78 -23.07
N ASN A 152 6.65 -2.83 -22.17
CA ASN A 152 5.66 -1.75 -22.29
C ASN A 152 4.26 -2.27 -22.64
N THR A 153 3.75 -3.19 -21.83
CA THR A 153 2.40 -3.75 -22.00
C THR A 153 1.61 -3.72 -20.70
N VAL A 154 0.29 -3.71 -20.84
CA VAL A 154 -0.63 -4.11 -19.76
C VAL A 154 -1.21 -5.47 -20.13
N SER A 155 -1.39 -6.35 -19.15
CA SER A 155 -1.92 -7.71 -19.35
C SER A 155 -2.89 -8.11 -18.26
N GLY A 156 -3.98 -8.74 -18.67
CA GLY A 156 -5.09 -9.15 -17.81
C GLY A 156 -5.01 -10.61 -17.34
N LEU A 157 -5.38 -10.82 -16.08
CA LEU A 157 -5.57 -12.12 -15.47
C LEU A 157 -6.92 -12.15 -14.74
N TRP A 158 -7.45 -13.33 -14.54
CA TRP A 158 -8.65 -13.56 -13.73
C TRP A 158 -8.27 -14.11 -12.35
N LEU A 159 -8.69 -13.44 -11.29
CA LEU A 159 -8.50 -13.86 -9.90
C LEU A 159 -9.70 -14.69 -9.45
N GLY A 160 -9.57 -16.00 -9.53
CA GLY A 160 -10.58 -16.96 -9.05
C GLY A 160 -10.30 -17.43 -7.63
N ASP A 161 -11.15 -18.34 -7.13
CA ASP A 161 -10.98 -18.92 -5.79
C ASP A 161 -9.69 -19.75 -5.66
N GLY A 162 -9.23 -20.33 -6.77
CA GLY A 162 -8.01 -21.15 -6.83
C GLY A 162 -6.73 -20.38 -7.14
N GLY A 163 -6.81 -19.09 -7.46
CA GLY A 163 -5.64 -18.29 -7.83
C GLY A 163 -5.84 -17.49 -9.13
N LEU A 164 -4.74 -17.25 -9.83
CA LEU A 164 -4.65 -16.41 -11.02
C LEU A 164 -4.72 -17.26 -12.30
N HIS A 165 -5.57 -16.87 -13.23
CA HIS A 165 -5.73 -17.54 -14.50
C HIS A 165 -5.59 -16.56 -15.66
N PRO A 166 -4.87 -16.89 -16.74
CA PRO A 166 -4.86 -16.06 -17.95
C PRO A 166 -6.28 -15.86 -18.49
N LEU A 167 -6.58 -14.66 -18.95
CA LEU A 167 -7.84 -14.40 -19.66
C LEU A 167 -7.83 -15.15 -21.00
N PRO A 168 -8.85 -15.95 -21.31
CA PRO A 168 -8.90 -16.77 -22.55
C PRO A 168 -9.38 -15.97 -23.76
N ILE A 169 -8.92 -14.73 -23.92
CA ILE A 169 -9.29 -13.79 -24.96
C ILE A 169 -8.07 -13.23 -25.67
N ALA A 170 -8.23 -12.82 -26.92
CA ALA A 170 -7.11 -12.37 -27.76
C ALA A 170 -6.56 -10.99 -27.34
N ASP A 171 -7.40 -10.15 -26.79
CA ASP A 171 -7.14 -8.79 -26.32
C ASP A 171 -6.95 -8.69 -24.81
N ALA A 172 -6.52 -9.79 -24.17
CA ALA A 172 -6.11 -9.82 -22.78
C ALA A 172 -4.85 -8.99 -22.48
N SER A 173 -4.18 -8.46 -23.50
CA SER A 173 -3.00 -7.61 -23.36
C SER A 173 -3.03 -6.49 -24.37
N ALA A 174 -2.55 -5.31 -23.96
CA ALA A 174 -2.43 -4.14 -24.82
C ALA A 174 -1.03 -3.52 -24.68
N SER A 175 -0.50 -2.97 -25.78
CA SER A 175 0.75 -2.21 -25.74
C SER A 175 0.48 -0.77 -25.32
N LEU A 176 1.42 -0.20 -24.57
CA LEU A 176 1.47 1.24 -24.31
C LEU A 176 1.77 1.98 -25.61
N SER A 177 1.44 3.26 -25.65
CA SER A 177 1.56 4.09 -26.86
C SER A 177 2.99 4.40 -27.24
N ALA A 178 3.90 4.51 -26.27
CA ALA A 178 5.30 4.88 -26.47
C ALA A 178 6.25 3.72 -26.18
N GLY A 179 7.20 3.47 -27.08
CA GLY A 179 8.16 2.37 -26.97
C GLY A 179 9.24 2.51 -25.88
N ALA A 180 9.42 3.72 -25.32
CA ALA A 180 10.36 4.01 -24.24
C ALA A 180 9.67 4.86 -23.17
N SER A 181 8.58 4.35 -22.64
CA SER A 181 7.64 5.13 -21.83
C SER A 181 8.07 5.30 -20.39
N SER A 182 8.91 4.41 -19.83
CA SER A 182 9.15 4.34 -18.39
C SER A 182 7.82 4.44 -17.64
N PRO A 183 6.95 3.44 -17.75
CA PRO A 183 5.66 3.47 -17.09
C PRO A 183 5.83 3.35 -15.57
N GLU A 184 4.90 3.92 -14.78
CA GLU A 184 5.07 4.00 -13.32
C GLU A 184 3.91 3.39 -12.54
N GLN A 185 2.68 3.52 -13.02
CA GLN A 185 1.51 2.98 -12.34
C GLN A 185 0.41 2.58 -13.33
N VAL A 186 -0.31 1.51 -13.00
CA VAL A 186 -1.60 1.16 -13.62
C VAL A 186 -2.71 1.15 -12.57
N SER A 187 -3.88 1.69 -12.89
CA SER A 187 -5.07 1.54 -12.05
C SER A 187 -6.35 1.60 -12.88
N PHE A 188 -7.37 0.86 -12.42
CA PHE A 188 -8.73 1.03 -12.92
C PHE A 188 -9.30 2.38 -12.50
N THR A 189 -10.15 2.97 -13.36
CA THR A 189 -11.07 4.02 -12.92
C THR A 189 -12.04 3.47 -11.87
N PRO A 190 -12.61 4.32 -10.99
CA PRO A 190 -13.49 3.86 -9.92
C PRO A 190 -14.73 3.07 -10.38
N ASP A 191 -15.14 3.23 -11.62
CA ASP A 191 -16.23 2.48 -12.26
C ASP A 191 -15.78 1.21 -12.99
N GLY A 192 -14.47 0.93 -13.04
CA GLY A 192 -13.87 -0.22 -13.71
C GLY A 192 -13.94 -0.18 -15.24
N SER A 193 -14.45 0.91 -15.83
CA SER A 193 -14.67 0.98 -17.28
C SER A 193 -13.39 1.25 -18.08
N ARG A 194 -12.33 1.70 -17.39
CA ARG A 194 -11.04 2.04 -18.02
C ARG A 194 -9.87 1.67 -17.12
N LEU A 195 -8.73 1.47 -17.78
CA LEU A 195 -7.42 1.54 -17.15
C LEU A 195 -6.77 2.88 -17.45
N VAL A 196 -5.94 3.34 -16.52
CA VAL A 196 -5.06 4.50 -16.69
C VAL A 196 -3.63 4.02 -16.43
N VAL A 197 -2.68 4.47 -17.24
CA VAL A 197 -1.24 4.23 -17.07
C VAL A 197 -0.51 5.56 -17.20
N THR A 198 0.33 5.87 -16.22
CA THR A 198 1.25 7.01 -16.29
C THR A 198 2.59 6.57 -16.88
N GLU A 199 3.13 7.39 -17.78
CA GLU A 199 4.36 7.13 -18.51
C GLU A 199 5.33 8.31 -18.34
N LYS A 200 6.22 8.20 -17.35
CA LYS A 200 7.15 9.26 -16.99
C LYS A 200 8.10 9.63 -18.12
N GLY A 201 8.65 8.65 -18.82
CA GLY A 201 9.68 8.87 -19.83
C GLY A 201 9.16 9.59 -21.08
N SER A 202 7.92 9.33 -21.47
CA SER A 202 7.25 10.00 -22.59
C SER A 202 6.48 11.25 -22.18
N SER A 203 6.28 11.48 -20.87
CA SER A 203 5.39 12.51 -20.32
C SER A 203 3.97 12.40 -20.90
N THR A 204 3.43 11.19 -20.94
CA THR A 204 2.08 10.88 -21.43
C THR A 204 1.30 10.09 -20.39
N ILE A 205 -0.01 10.07 -20.57
CA ILE A 205 -0.92 9.22 -19.80
C ILE A 205 -1.77 8.47 -20.80
N ASP A 206 -1.70 7.14 -20.76
CA ASP A 206 -2.53 6.27 -21.56
C ASP A 206 -3.80 5.85 -20.83
N THR A 207 -4.90 5.75 -21.54
CA THR A 207 -6.13 5.13 -21.07
C THR A 207 -6.58 4.03 -22.01
N PHE A 208 -7.12 2.96 -21.46
CA PHE A 208 -7.65 1.82 -22.22
C PHE A 208 -9.12 1.62 -21.83
N THR A 209 -9.98 1.30 -22.77
CA THR A 209 -11.30 0.78 -22.45
C THR A 209 -11.16 -0.65 -21.92
N VAL A 210 -11.95 -1.02 -20.93
CA VAL A 210 -12.05 -2.36 -20.40
C VAL A 210 -13.40 -2.94 -20.75
N ALA A 211 -13.42 -4.02 -21.50
CA ALA A 211 -14.65 -4.75 -21.83
C ALA A 211 -15.12 -5.63 -20.67
N ALA A 212 -16.36 -6.07 -20.71
CA ALA A 212 -16.95 -6.87 -19.62
C ALA A 212 -16.26 -8.25 -19.42
N ASP A 213 -15.57 -8.75 -20.42
CA ASP A 213 -14.78 -9.97 -20.38
C ASP A 213 -13.29 -9.73 -20.03
N GLY A 214 -12.92 -8.47 -19.76
CA GLY A 214 -11.55 -8.06 -19.44
C GLY A 214 -10.71 -7.66 -20.65
N GLY A 215 -11.27 -7.68 -21.89
CA GLY A 215 -10.57 -7.27 -23.09
C GLY A 215 -10.19 -5.78 -23.06
N LEU A 216 -8.97 -5.48 -23.47
CA LEU A 216 -8.43 -4.13 -23.49
C LEU A 216 -8.56 -3.50 -24.89
N GLY A 217 -9.07 -2.29 -24.94
CA GLY A 217 -9.03 -1.47 -26.15
C GLY A 217 -7.62 -0.97 -26.45
N THR A 218 -7.46 -0.29 -27.59
CA THR A 218 -6.20 0.40 -27.90
C THR A 218 -5.98 1.61 -26.99
N ALA A 219 -4.71 1.92 -26.71
CA ALA A 219 -4.34 3.09 -25.94
C ALA A 219 -4.90 4.39 -26.53
N VAL A 220 -5.48 5.22 -25.68
CA VAL A 220 -5.83 6.62 -25.97
C VAL A 220 -4.87 7.49 -25.18
N THR A 221 -3.92 8.09 -25.87
CA THR A 221 -2.82 8.84 -25.27
C THR A 221 -3.15 10.30 -25.09
N THR A 222 -2.86 10.84 -23.93
CA THR A 222 -2.95 12.26 -23.62
C THR A 222 -1.57 12.75 -23.17
N PRO A 223 -0.98 13.80 -23.79
CA PRO A 223 0.19 14.46 -23.23
C PRO A 223 -0.12 14.99 -21.82
N ALA A 224 0.74 14.69 -20.87
CA ALA A 224 0.59 15.19 -19.51
C ALA A 224 0.78 16.73 -19.48
N THR A 225 0.05 17.40 -18.57
CA THR A 225 0.19 18.85 -18.36
C THR A 225 1.48 19.16 -17.59
N GLY A 226 1.73 18.39 -16.54
CA GLY A 226 3.00 18.41 -15.83
C GLY A 226 4.01 17.44 -16.45
N ALA A 227 5.29 17.62 -16.15
CA ALA A 227 6.33 16.75 -16.67
C ALA A 227 6.51 15.51 -15.79
N ALA A 228 6.81 14.38 -16.42
CA ALA A 228 7.07 13.11 -15.74
C ALA A 228 5.91 12.67 -14.83
N PRO A 229 4.69 12.43 -15.37
CA PRO A 229 3.55 11.92 -14.60
C PRO A 229 3.94 10.58 -13.95
N TYR A 230 3.59 10.41 -12.66
CA TYR A 230 4.08 9.29 -11.88
C TYR A 230 2.92 8.58 -11.16
N GLY A 231 2.77 8.78 -9.85
CA GLY A 231 1.71 8.19 -9.07
C GLY A 231 0.38 8.92 -9.25
N PHE A 232 -0.73 8.20 -9.10
CA PHE A 232 -2.05 8.80 -9.23
C PHE A 232 -3.12 8.11 -8.38
N GLY A 233 -4.20 8.82 -8.16
CA GLY A 233 -5.44 8.34 -7.58
C GLY A 233 -6.64 9.05 -8.20
N PHE A 234 -7.82 8.82 -7.64
CA PHE A 234 -9.05 9.44 -8.14
C PHE A 234 -9.73 10.22 -7.02
N ASP A 235 -10.35 11.33 -7.38
CA ASP A 235 -11.19 12.10 -6.47
C ASP A 235 -12.60 11.47 -6.33
N ALA A 236 -13.45 12.06 -5.50
CA ALA A 236 -14.81 11.58 -5.27
C ALA A 236 -15.71 11.61 -6.52
N ALA A 237 -15.36 12.38 -7.54
CA ALA A 237 -16.08 12.47 -8.81
C ALA A 237 -15.53 11.51 -9.87
N GLY A 238 -14.43 10.81 -9.58
CA GLY A 238 -13.70 9.97 -10.53
C GLY A 238 -12.77 10.76 -11.45
N ASP A 239 -12.49 12.03 -11.14
CA ASP A 239 -11.46 12.79 -11.82
C ASP A 239 -10.08 12.30 -11.37
N LEU A 240 -9.15 12.20 -12.31
CA LEU A 240 -7.79 11.69 -12.07
C LEU A 240 -6.93 12.76 -11.39
N VAL A 241 -6.20 12.39 -10.34
CA VAL A 241 -5.24 13.23 -9.61
C VAL A 241 -3.86 12.62 -9.78
N VAL A 242 -2.95 13.28 -10.46
CA VAL A 242 -1.63 12.78 -10.88
C VAL A 242 -0.53 13.60 -10.25
N SER A 243 0.49 12.95 -9.69
CA SER A 243 1.75 13.60 -9.33
C SER A 243 2.64 13.77 -10.56
N ASP A 244 3.25 14.93 -10.68
CA ASP A 244 4.19 15.30 -11.72
C ASP A 244 5.58 15.43 -11.10
N ALA A 245 6.43 14.43 -11.31
CA ALA A 245 7.76 14.36 -10.69
C ALA A 245 8.74 15.41 -11.23
N ALA A 246 8.41 15.99 -12.34
CA ALA A 246 9.07 17.08 -13.07
C ALA A 246 10.43 16.75 -13.67
N GLY A 247 11.34 16.05 -13.01
CA GLY A 247 12.66 15.69 -13.56
C GLY A 247 13.53 16.86 -14.07
N GLY A 248 13.14 18.09 -13.74
CA GLY A 248 13.70 19.36 -14.19
C GLY A 248 14.40 20.14 -13.07
N PRO A 249 14.40 21.49 -13.13
CA PRO A 249 14.94 22.32 -12.07
C PRO A 249 14.29 22.04 -10.74
N ALA A 250 15.04 22.24 -9.64
CA ALA A 250 14.53 22.09 -8.28
C ALA A 250 13.27 22.94 -8.05
N GLY A 251 12.33 22.43 -7.26
CA GLY A 251 11.09 23.12 -6.92
C GLY A 251 10.02 23.12 -8.01
N THR A 252 10.10 22.23 -9.00
CA THR A 252 9.17 22.18 -10.14
C THR A 252 8.16 21.03 -10.09
N ALA A 253 8.17 20.23 -9.02
CA ALA A 253 7.18 19.18 -8.82
C ALA A 253 5.76 19.76 -8.62
N ALA A 254 4.76 19.01 -9.04
CA ALA A 254 3.37 19.48 -9.09
C ALA A 254 2.38 18.33 -8.92
N VAL A 255 1.10 18.70 -8.82
CA VAL A 255 -0.04 17.80 -9.00
C VAL A 255 -0.96 18.36 -10.07
N THR A 256 -1.40 17.49 -10.96
CA THR A 256 -2.39 17.83 -12.00
C THR A 256 -3.65 16.99 -11.83
N THR A 257 -4.81 17.61 -12.02
CA THR A 257 -6.07 16.86 -12.12
C THR A 257 -6.61 16.87 -13.54
N TYR A 258 -7.26 15.75 -13.91
CA TYR A 258 -7.84 15.57 -15.23
C TYR A 258 -9.23 14.96 -15.13
N ARG A 259 -10.13 15.42 -15.99
CA ARG A 259 -11.39 14.74 -16.26
C ARG A 259 -11.18 13.64 -17.28
N VAL A 260 -11.57 12.41 -16.93
CA VAL A 260 -11.60 11.29 -17.86
C VAL A 260 -12.85 11.43 -18.75
N LYS A 261 -12.66 11.67 -20.06
CA LYS A 261 -13.77 11.81 -21.00
C LYS A 261 -14.27 10.45 -21.47
N GLY A 262 -15.51 10.39 -21.95
CA GLY A 262 -16.10 9.16 -22.47
C GLY A 262 -15.33 8.50 -23.62
N ASN A 263 -14.54 9.26 -24.38
CA ASN A 263 -13.67 8.73 -25.45
C ASN A 263 -12.27 8.32 -24.95
N GLY A 264 -11.99 8.41 -23.65
CA GLY A 264 -10.71 8.09 -23.06
C GLY A 264 -9.71 9.25 -22.98
N MET A 265 -9.88 10.32 -23.75
CA MET A 265 -9.01 11.49 -23.62
C MET A 265 -9.12 12.12 -22.23
N LEU A 266 -8.01 12.58 -21.69
CA LEU A 266 -7.96 13.33 -20.44
C LEU A 266 -8.04 14.84 -20.73
N ALA A 267 -8.88 15.55 -19.97
CA ALA A 267 -8.97 17.00 -20.03
C ALA A 267 -8.41 17.60 -18.75
N PRO A 268 -7.33 18.38 -18.78
CA PRO A 268 -6.78 19.00 -17.60
C PRO A 268 -7.79 19.95 -16.94
N ILE A 269 -7.83 19.92 -15.60
CA ILE A 269 -8.71 20.79 -14.78
C ILE A 269 -7.86 21.78 -13.99
N SER A 270 -6.84 21.29 -13.29
CA SER A 270 -6.03 22.10 -12.39
C SER A 270 -4.58 21.59 -12.42
N TYR A 271 -3.62 22.50 -12.31
CA TYR A 271 -2.19 22.23 -12.15
C TYR A 271 -1.67 23.09 -11.01
N VAL A 272 -1.06 22.49 -10.00
CA VAL A 272 -0.58 23.19 -8.82
C VAL A 272 0.81 22.69 -8.44
N ALA A 273 1.81 23.55 -8.59
CA ALA A 273 3.18 23.29 -8.13
C ALA A 273 3.25 23.34 -6.61
N ASP A 274 4.09 22.50 -6.03
CA ASP A 274 4.31 22.46 -4.57
C ASP A 274 5.64 23.07 -4.12
N GLY A 275 6.52 23.38 -5.07
CA GLY A 275 7.83 23.94 -4.78
C GLY A 275 8.82 22.92 -4.22
N GLN A 276 8.53 21.64 -4.37
CA GLN A 276 9.37 20.51 -3.95
C GLN A 276 10.03 19.81 -5.14
N ASP A 277 10.79 18.75 -4.87
CA ASP A 277 11.51 18.00 -5.86
C ASP A 277 11.04 16.54 -5.90
N ALA A 278 10.78 16.06 -7.12
CA ALA A 278 10.39 14.68 -7.39
C ALA A 278 9.14 14.24 -6.61
N ALA A 279 7.99 14.92 -6.83
CA ALA A 279 6.68 14.43 -6.38
C ALA A 279 6.31 13.18 -7.17
N CYS A 280 6.77 12.02 -6.70
CA CYS A 280 6.62 10.77 -7.44
C CYS A 280 5.34 10.02 -7.04
N TRP A 281 5.22 9.59 -5.79
CA TRP A 281 4.05 8.85 -5.33
C TRP A 281 2.94 9.77 -4.85
N LEU A 282 1.70 9.32 -5.02
CA LEU A 282 0.52 10.09 -4.63
C LEU A 282 -0.54 9.17 -4.04
N ILE A 283 -1.20 9.61 -2.98
CA ILE A 283 -2.39 8.99 -2.45
C ILE A 283 -3.52 10.01 -2.28
N VAL A 284 -4.73 9.61 -2.68
CA VAL A 284 -5.96 10.36 -2.40
C VAL A 284 -6.68 9.66 -1.25
N ASN A 285 -7.17 10.40 -0.29
CA ASN A 285 -7.91 9.83 0.82
C ASN A 285 -9.25 9.21 0.37
N ALA A 286 -9.82 8.33 1.18
CA ALA A 286 -11.07 7.62 0.83
C ALA A 286 -12.27 8.55 0.57
N ALA A 287 -12.25 9.77 1.10
CA ALA A 287 -13.29 10.78 0.82
C ALA A 287 -13.08 11.48 -0.53
N GLY A 288 -11.95 11.26 -1.21
CA GLY A 288 -11.63 11.87 -2.50
C GLY A 288 -11.40 13.38 -2.45
N ASN A 289 -11.17 13.96 -1.27
CA ASN A 289 -11.08 15.41 -1.08
C ASN A 289 -9.72 15.91 -0.57
N ARG A 290 -8.75 15.00 -0.41
CA ARG A 290 -7.38 15.28 0.00
C ARG A 290 -6.41 14.42 -0.80
N ALA A 291 -5.31 15.02 -1.23
CA ALA A 291 -4.19 14.29 -1.80
C ALA A 291 -2.90 14.61 -1.04
N TYR A 292 -2.02 13.62 -0.98
CA TYR A 292 -0.69 13.73 -0.41
C TYR A 292 0.31 13.21 -1.42
N THR A 293 1.43 13.93 -1.59
CA THR A 293 2.52 13.51 -2.49
C THR A 293 3.80 13.26 -1.73
N ALA A 294 4.49 12.20 -2.11
CA ALA A 294 5.84 11.90 -1.65
C ALA A 294 6.84 12.63 -2.55
N ASN A 295 7.52 13.60 -2.00
CA ASN A 295 8.57 14.37 -2.67
C ASN A 295 9.91 13.68 -2.40
N ALA A 296 10.22 12.65 -3.18
CA ALA A 296 11.29 11.71 -2.91
C ALA A 296 12.67 12.41 -2.78
N ALA A 297 12.97 13.38 -3.64
CA ALA A 297 14.26 14.09 -3.58
C ALA A 297 14.31 15.15 -2.46
N SER A 298 13.18 15.74 -2.08
CA SER A 298 13.09 16.71 -0.98
C SER A 298 13.00 16.06 0.40
N GLY A 299 12.65 14.77 0.51
CA GLY A 299 12.42 14.09 1.79
C GLY A 299 11.20 14.62 2.54
N THR A 300 10.16 15.06 1.82
CA THR A 300 8.97 15.72 2.37
C THR A 300 7.69 15.15 1.79
N ILE A 301 6.59 15.44 2.47
CA ILE A 301 5.23 15.18 1.98
C ILE A 301 4.53 16.52 1.78
N SER A 302 3.95 16.73 0.59
CA SER A 302 3.04 17.85 0.34
C SER A 302 1.59 17.43 0.50
N SER A 303 0.69 18.38 0.81
CA SER A 303 -0.74 18.11 0.92
C SER A 303 -1.58 19.10 0.13
N TYR A 304 -2.68 18.58 -0.44
CA TYR A 304 -3.60 19.35 -1.29
C TYR A 304 -5.04 19.11 -0.88
N ASP A 305 -5.85 20.16 -0.99
CA ASP A 305 -7.29 20.05 -1.02
C ASP A 305 -7.73 19.73 -2.46
N VAL A 306 -8.53 18.69 -2.61
CA VAL A 306 -9.20 18.34 -3.87
C VAL A 306 -10.64 18.82 -3.73
N GLY A 307 -10.94 19.96 -4.35
CA GLY A 307 -12.25 20.58 -4.27
C GLY A 307 -13.23 20.03 -5.30
N ALA A 308 -14.42 20.60 -5.31
CA ALA A 308 -15.44 20.23 -6.29
C ALA A 308 -14.91 20.41 -7.72
N PHE A 309 -15.30 19.49 -8.60
CA PHE A 309 -14.90 19.48 -10.02
C PHE A 309 -13.39 19.30 -10.26
N GLY A 310 -12.66 18.70 -9.31
CA GLY A 310 -11.24 18.41 -9.44
C GLY A 310 -10.30 19.61 -9.25
N HIS A 311 -10.78 20.76 -8.75
CA HIS A 311 -9.91 21.89 -8.47
C HIS A 311 -8.97 21.63 -7.31
N LEU A 312 -7.66 21.81 -7.53
CA LEU A 312 -6.63 21.65 -6.51
C LEU A 312 -6.33 22.98 -5.81
N THR A 313 -6.03 22.87 -4.52
CA THR A 313 -5.42 23.95 -3.73
C THR A 313 -4.28 23.36 -2.93
N LEU A 314 -3.06 23.89 -3.08
CA LEU A 314 -1.93 23.53 -2.24
C LEU A 314 -2.23 23.97 -0.80
N ARG A 315 -2.29 22.98 0.09
CA ARG A 315 -2.53 23.21 1.51
C ARG A 315 -1.22 23.46 2.25
N ALA A 316 -0.26 22.60 2.02
CA ALA A 316 1.09 22.75 2.56
C ALA A 316 2.11 22.17 1.57
N SER A 317 3.10 22.98 1.20
CA SER A 317 4.25 22.55 0.41
C SER A 317 5.09 21.53 1.18
N VAL A 318 5.23 21.71 2.49
CA VAL A 318 5.80 20.75 3.42
C VAL A 318 4.76 20.46 4.51
N ALA A 319 3.95 19.44 4.31
CA ALA A 319 2.99 18.97 5.31
C ALA A 319 3.68 18.09 6.36
N ALA A 320 4.75 17.39 5.96
CA ALA A 320 5.58 16.57 6.84
C ALA A 320 7.00 16.43 6.25
N THR A 321 7.96 16.09 7.11
CA THR A 321 9.34 15.75 6.73
C THR A 321 9.61 14.32 7.20
N THR A 322 10.04 13.44 6.30
CA THR A 322 10.24 12.02 6.57
C THR A 322 11.67 11.68 6.95
N GLY A 323 12.61 12.59 6.67
CA GLY A 323 14.03 12.37 6.96
C GLY A 323 14.77 11.47 5.96
N GLY A 324 14.06 10.94 4.96
CA GLY A 324 14.59 10.08 3.90
C GLY A 324 13.83 10.30 2.60
N HIS A 325 13.91 9.36 1.68
CA HIS A 325 13.17 9.39 0.41
C HIS A 325 11.79 8.73 0.62
N PRO A 326 10.71 9.50 0.82
CA PRO A 326 9.36 8.95 0.88
C PRO A 326 9.00 8.35 -0.48
N VAL A 327 8.50 7.14 -0.43
CA VAL A 327 7.96 6.40 -1.56
C VAL A 327 6.60 5.88 -1.13
N ASP A 328 6.01 4.99 -1.74
CA ASP A 328 4.64 4.50 -1.65
C ASP A 328 3.88 4.73 -0.31
N PHE A 329 2.59 4.99 -0.40
CA PHE A 329 1.74 5.39 0.71
C PHE A 329 0.59 4.41 0.96
N ALA A 330 0.18 4.32 2.22
CA ALA A 330 -1.10 3.77 2.62
C ALA A 330 -1.80 4.67 3.64
N ILE A 331 -3.13 4.74 3.59
CA ILE A 331 -3.94 5.40 4.62
C ILE A 331 -4.85 4.36 5.25
N ALA A 332 -4.83 4.28 6.58
CA ALA A 332 -5.81 3.52 7.34
C ALA A 332 -6.33 4.36 8.51
N GLY A 333 -7.66 4.49 8.57
CA GLY A 333 -8.30 5.37 9.55
C GLY A 333 -7.81 6.80 9.42
N SER A 334 -7.18 7.32 10.46
CA SER A 334 -6.61 8.67 10.53
C SER A 334 -5.07 8.66 10.54
N THR A 335 -4.44 7.67 9.92
CA THR A 335 -2.98 7.58 9.86
C THR A 335 -2.52 7.40 8.41
N LEU A 336 -1.57 8.22 8.01
CA LEU A 336 -0.78 8.05 6.80
C LEU A 336 0.45 7.21 7.15
N TYR A 337 0.69 6.17 6.38
CA TYR A 337 1.88 5.34 6.41
C TYR A 337 2.67 5.62 5.14
N ASP A 338 3.98 5.71 5.26
CA ASP A 338 4.91 6.03 4.18
C ASP A 338 6.10 5.08 4.22
N LEU A 339 6.35 4.41 3.13
CA LEU A 339 7.57 3.62 2.95
C LEU A 339 8.71 4.57 2.61
N VAL A 340 9.75 4.59 3.43
CA VAL A 340 10.93 5.44 3.23
C VAL A 340 12.10 4.58 2.73
N SER A 341 12.40 4.66 1.45
CA SER A 341 13.42 3.85 0.77
C SER A 341 14.54 4.79 0.23
N PRO A 342 15.80 4.38 0.19
CA PRO A 342 16.36 3.07 0.56
C PRO A 342 16.70 2.92 2.05
N GLN A 343 16.24 3.82 2.93
CA GLN A 343 16.53 3.77 4.36
C GLN A 343 15.94 2.51 5.03
N GLY A 344 14.94 1.89 4.39
CA GLY A 344 14.31 0.68 4.88
C GLY A 344 13.44 0.95 6.12
N GLU A 345 12.59 1.97 6.05
CA GLU A 345 11.78 2.44 7.16
C GLU A 345 10.30 2.53 6.76
N ILE A 346 9.39 2.42 7.71
CA ILE A 346 8.01 2.86 7.57
C ILE A 346 7.81 4.04 8.51
N ALA A 347 7.48 5.19 7.93
CA ALA A 347 7.09 6.39 8.65
C ALA A 347 5.57 6.39 8.90
N THR A 348 5.14 7.00 9.98
CA THR A 348 3.72 7.23 10.28
C THR A 348 3.46 8.68 10.61
N ALA A 349 2.36 9.22 10.11
CA ALA A 349 1.89 10.55 10.43
C ALA A 349 0.38 10.54 10.72
N PRO A 350 -0.09 11.03 11.88
CA PRO A 350 -1.51 11.22 12.12
C PRO A 350 -2.09 12.21 11.10
N ILE A 351 -3.28 11.92 10.59
CA ILE A 351 -4.08 12.84 9.77
C ILE A 351 -5.13 13.47 10.68
N TYR A 352 -5.04 14.76 10.91
CA TYR A 352 -6.03 15.49 11.70
C TYR A 352 -7.34 15.70 10.91
N PRO A 353 -8.48 15.98 11.60
CA PRO A 353 -9.77 16.17 10.93
C PRO A 353 -9.77 17.27 9.85
N ASP A 354 -8.89 18.24 9.96
CA ASP A 354 -8.71 19.28 8.96
C ASP A 354 -7.82 18.84 7.77
N GLY A 355 -7.25 17.63 7.81
CA GLY A 355 -6.38 17.06 6.77
C GLY A 355 -4.90 17.42 6.92
N ASN A 356 -4.52 18.16 7.98
CA ASN A 356 -3.11 18.38 8.28
C ASN A 356 -2.46 17.10 8.80
N LEU A 357 -1.17 16.93 8.51
CA LEU A 357 -0.39 15.82 9.07
C LEU A 357 0.19 16.23 10.42
N GLY A 358 0.21 15.29 11.35
CA GLY A 358 0.87 15.45 12.64
C GLY A 358 2.36 15.12 12.56
N THR A 359 3.00 14.99 13.73
CA THR A 359 4.42 14.66 13.82
C THR A 359 4.69 13.27 13.22
N VAL A 360 5.68 13.21 12.33
CA VAL A 360 6.16 11.95 11.76
C VAL A 360 6.94 11.16 12.81
N THR A 361 6.69 9.87 12.86
CA THR A 361 7.50 8.90 13.63
C THR A 361 7.98 7.78 12.69
N LEU A 362 9.08 7.12 13.06
CA LEU A 362 9.71 6.04 12.30
C LEU A 362 9.67 4.74 13.12
N PRO A 363 8.50 4.12 13.30
CA PRO A 363 8.35 2.96 14.16
C PRO A 363 8.99 1.68 13.59
N VAL A 364 9.25 1.61 12.30
CA VAL A 364 9.88 0.46 11.62
C VAL A 364 11.18 0.91 10.98
N THR A 365 12.23 0.14 11.21
CA THR A 365 13.55 0.31 10.58
C THR A 365 14.12 -1.06 10.20
N GLY A 366 15.07 -1.08 9.27
CA GLY A 366 15.76 -2.31 8.88
C GLY A 366 15.02 -3.17 7.87
N LEU A 367 14.08 -2.60 7.10
CA LEU A 367 13.56 -3.23 5.91
C LEU A 367 14.67 -3.39 4.86
N PRO A 368 14.52 -4.36 3.93
CA PRO A 368 15.39 -4.38 2.75
C PRO A 368 15.36 -3.04 2.01
N ALA A 369 16.51 -2.58 1.54
CA ALA A 369 16.59 -1.35 0.72
C ALA A 369 15.82 -1.48 -0.61
N SER A 370 15.49 -2.70 -1.00
CA SER A 370 14.66 -3.04 -2.16
C SER A 370 13.15 -3.04 -1.85
N ALA A 371 12.74 -2.80 -0.60
CA ALA A 371 11.31 -2.82 -0.25
C ALA A 371 10.51 -1.81 -1.11
N THR A 372 9.35 -2.26 -1.61
CA THR A 372 8.51 -1.53 -2.55
C THR A 372 7.04 -1.85 -2.33
N GLY A 373 6.16 -0.94 -2.73
CA GLY A 373 4.72 -1.09 -2.52
C GLY A 373 4.33 -0.97 -1.04
N LEU A 374 3.20 -0.34 -0.77
CA LEU A 374 2.63 -0.28 0.59
C LEU A 374 1.10 -0.27 0.53
N VAL A 375 0.48 -1.22 1.20
CA VAL A 375 -0.99 -1.25 1.35
C VAL A 375 -1.37 -1.50 2.80
N ALA A 376 -2.57 -1.05 3.17
CA ALA A 376 -3.11 -1.20 4.52
C ALA A 376 -4.51 -1.80 4.49
N VAL A 377 -4.78 -2.75 5.39
CA VAL A 377 -6.10 -3.38 5.55
C VAL A 377 -6.45 -3.52 7.02
N THR A 378 -7.73 -3.53 7.32
CA THR A 378 -8.27 -3.96 8.62
C THR A 378 -9.03 -5.26 8.37
N PRO A 379 -8.39 -6.44 8.61
CA PRO A 379 -8.95 -7.75 8.29
C PRO A 379 -10.20 -8.10 9.08
#